data_bc1dbef2afa75a6e063df5974988eb61
#
_entry.id   bc1dbef2afa75a6e063df5974988eb61
#
_cell.length_a   1.000
_cell.length_b   1.000
_cell.length_c   1.000
_cell.angle_alpha   90.00
_cell.angle_beta   90.00
_cell.angle_gamma   90.00
#
_symmetry.space_group_name_H-M   'P 1'
#
loop_
_entity.id
_entity.type
_entity.pdbx_description
1 polymer ?
#
loop_
_entity_poly.entity_id
_entity_poly.type
_entity_poly.pdbx_seq_one_letter_code
_entity_poly.pdbx_strand_id
1 'polypeptide(L)'
;MSAASQTISDTSATTPQISSLLRIEIAKQVALALQEDIATGDINAQLIPDTQCDTATIICREPMVVAGKAWVDEVFRQLDPNMQLDWAVKDGDAVAANQILVTLIGNTRALLTGERTALNFLQTLSSTAT
;
A
#
# COMPACT_ATOMS: atom_id res chain seq x y z
N MET A 1 3.00 17.67 -33.51
CA MET A 1 2.79 17.64 -32.82
C MET A 1 2.92 16.96 -31.97
N SER A 2 2.69 16.49 -31.96
CA SER A 2 2.60 15.56 -31.08
C SER A 2 3.76 15.36 -30.24
N ALA A 3 4.83 15.28 -30.77
CA ALA A 3 6.01 15.05 -30.00
C ALA A 3 6.17 16.08 -28.94
N ALA A 4 5.86 17.26 -29.28
CA ALA A 4 6.00 18.30 -28.32
C ALA A 4 5.05 18.12 -27.18
N SER A 5 3.90 17.63 -27.47
CA SER A 5 2.96 17.49 -26.40
C SER A 5 3.38 16.46 -25.43
N GLN A 6 4.10 15.49 -25.85
CA GLN A 6 4.57 14.56 -24.91
C GLN A 6 5.54 15.16 -23.99
N THR A 7 6.36 16.01 -24.51
CA THR A 7 7.29 16.61 -23.63
C THR A 7 6.62 17.46 -22.62
N ILE A 8 5.50 17.98 -22.95
CA ILE A 8 4.86 18.80 -22.02
C ILE A 8 4.54 18.12 -20.77
N SER A 9 4.13 16.94 -20.89
CA SER A 9 3.87 16.23 -19.69
C SER A 9 5.11 16.20 -18.86
N ASP A 10 6.17 16.70 -19.38
CA ASP A 10 7.37 16.72 -18.63
C ASP A 10 7.30 17.51 -17.40
N THR A 11 6.44 18.47 -17.33
CA THR A 11 6.32 19.14 -16.11
C THR A 11 6.02 18.19 -15.03
N SER A 12 5.15 17.29 -15.31
CA SER A 12 4.89 16.28 -14.32
C SER A 12 5.89 15.19 -14.44
N ALA A 13 6.69 15.21 -15.45
CA ALA A 13 7.67 14.16 -15.63
C ALA A 13 8.74 14.21 -14.57
N THR A 14 8.99 15.35 -13.96
CA THR A 14 9.91 15.42 -12.87
C THR A 14 9.49 14.49 -11.74
N THR A 15 8.22 14.51 -11.44
CA THR A 15 7.68 13.62 -10.42
C THR A 15 7.84 12.16 -10.76
N PRO A 16 7.52 11.72 -11.99
CA PRO A 16 7.73 10.33 -12.34
C PRO A 16 9.18 9.86 -12.20
N GLN A 17 10.14 10.71 -12.47
CA GLN A 17 11.52 10.31 -12.33
C GLN A 17 11.90 10.11 -10.87
N ILE A 18 11.53 11.03 -10.02
CA ILE A 18 11.73 10.89 -8.61
C ILE A 18 10.99 9.67 -8.12
N SER A 19 9.81 9.45 -8.68
CA SER A 19 9.02 8.29 -8.31
C SER A 19 9.68 6.98 -8.68
N SER A 20 10.48 6.95 -9.74
CA SER A 20 11.15 5.72 -10.11
C SER A 20 12.18 5.29 -9.07
N LEU A 21 13.00 6.24 -8.61
CA LEU A 21 13.96 5.94 -7.56
C LEU A 21 13.27 5.60 -6.26
N LEU A 22 12.22 6.34 -5.94
CA LEU A 22 11.46 6.11 -4.73
C LEU A 22 10.78 4.74 -4.78
N ARG A 23 10.27 4.35 -5.94
CA ARG A 23 9.65 3.03 -6.07
C ARG A 23 10.63 1.90 -5.80
N ILE A 24 11.85 2.05 -6.26
CA ILE A 24 12.88 1.05 -6.02
C ILE A 24 13.13 0.94 -4.52
N GLU A 25 13.23 2.08 -3.86
CA GLU A 25 13.46 2.10 -2.42
C GLU A 25 12.27 1.53 -1.66
N ILE A 26 11.05 1.90 -2.04
CA ILE A 26 9.85 1.37 -1.43
C ILE A 26 9.79 -0.14 -1.59
N ALA A 27 10.08 -0.63 -2.79
CA ALA A 27 10.05 -2.06 -3.05
C ALA A 27 11.03 -2.80 -2.15
N LYS A 28 12.21 -2.25 -1.93
CA LYS A 28 13.21 -2.85 -1.05
C LYS A 28 12.73 -2.85 0.39
N GLN A 29 12.22 -1.73 0.86
CA GLN A 29 11.73 -1.61 2.24
C GLN A 29 10.59 -2.58 2.49
N VAL A 30 9.67 -2.67 1.55
CA VAL A 30 8.52 -3.56 1.67
C VAL A 30 8.97 -5.02 1.66
N ALA A 31 9.88 -5.37 0.77
CA ALA A 31 10.36 -6.75 0.69
C ALA A 31 11.01 -7.19 2.00
N LEU A 32 11.81 -6.32 2.61
CA LEU A 32 12.45 -6.63 3.89
C LEU A 32 11.43 -6.76 5.00
N ALA A 33 10.46 -5.85 5.05
CA ALA A 33 9.43 -5.90 6.08
C ALA A 33 8.56 -7.15 5.96
N LEU A 34 8.18 -7.51 4.74
CA LEU A 34 7.40 -8.71 4.50
C LEU A 34 8.18 -9.97 4.88
N GLN A 35 9.44 -10.01 4.54
CA GLN A 35 10.28 -11.15 4.87
C GLN A 35 10.33 -11.37 6.38
N GLU A 36 10.46 -10.29 7.13
CA GLU A 36 10.50 -10.36 8.56
C GLU A 36 9.16 -10.77 9.15
N ASP A 37 8.07 -10.19 8.65
CA ASP A 37 6.74 -10.49 9.16
C ASP A 37 6.31 -11.92 8.81
N ILE A 38 6.64 -12.40 7.63
CA ILE A 38 6.33 -13.77 7.24
C ILE A 38 7.10 -14.75 8.12
N ALA A 39 8.34 -14.43 8.44
CA ALA A 39 9.16 -15.33 9.26
C ALA A 39 8.63 -15.46 10.67
N THR A 40 7.94 -14.45 11.18
CA THR A 40 7.55 -14.43 12.59
C THR A 40 6.14 -14.85 12.87
N GLY A 41 5.24 -14.97 11.88
CA GLY A 41 3.94 -15.09 12.36
C GLY A 41 2.83 -15.64 11.57
N ASP A 42 3.06 -16.25 10.45
CA ASP A 42 1.95 -16.52 9.59
C ASP A 42 1.47 -17.95 9.54
N ILE A 43 1.56 -18.63 10.67
CA ILE A 43 1.09 -20.00 10.73
C ILE A 43 -0.40 -20.05 10.39
N ASN A 44 -1.19 -19.11 10.88
CA ASN A 44 -2.62 -19.10 10.66
C ASN A 44 -2.98 -18.90 9.19
N ALA A 45 -2.22 -18.10 8.48
CA ALA A 45 -2.49 -17.87 7.07
C ALA A 45 -2.28 -19.14 6.25
N GLN A 46 -1.40 -20.02 6.68
CA GLN A 46 -1.13 -21.26 5.97
C GLN A 46 -2.29 -22.23 6.01
N LEU A 47 -3.21 -22.05 6.95
CA LEU A 47 -4.39 -22.90 7.06
C LEU A 47 -5.47 -22.53 6.07
N ILE A 48 -5.34 -21.39 5.40
CA ILE A 48 -6.32 -20.91 4.45
C ILE A 48 -5.93 -21.38 3.05
N PRO A 49 -6.88 -21.89 2.25
CA PRO A 49 -6.55 -22.28 0.88
C PRO A 49 -5.98 -21.10 0.10
N ASP A 50 -4.97 -21.37 -0.71
CA ASP A 50 -4.33 -20.35 -1.48
C ASP A 50 -5.20 -19.85 -2.63
N THR A 51 -6.34 -20.47 -2.87
CA THR A 51 -7.29 -20.04 -3.90
C THR A 51 -8.41 -19.18 -3.34
N GLN A 52 -8.49 -19.04 -2.02
CA GLN A 52 -9.58 -18.26 -1.42
C GLN A 52 -9.36 -16.77 -1.62
N CYS A 53 -10.44 -16.06 -1.98
CA CYS A 53 -10.41 -14.61 -2.15
C CYS A 53 -11.47 -13.98 -1.27
N ASP A 54 -11.19 -12.80 -0.78
CA ASP A 54 -12.08 -12.07 0.10
C ASP A 54 -11.95 -10.57 -0.12
N THR A 55 -12.81 -9.83 0.57
CA THR A 55 -12.77 -8.38 0.60
C THR A 55 -12.46 -7.94 2.02
N ALA A 56 -11.56 -6.99 2.15
CA ALA A 56 -11.19 -6.43 3.45
C ALA A 56 -11.09 -4.91 3.35
N THR A 57 -11.19 -4.24 4.49
CA THR A 57 -11.02 -2.78 4.53
C THR A 57 -10.00 -2.43 5.58
N ILE A 58 -9.25 -1.36 5.30
CA ILE A 58 -8.37 -0.77 6.31
C ILE A 58 -9.01 0.53 6.75
N ILE A 59 -9.18 0.69 8.06
CA ILE A 59 -9.75 1.89 8.64
C ILE A 59 -8.72 2.52 9.58
N CYS A 60 -8.80 3.82 9.76
CA CYS A 60 -7.99 4.49 10.78
C CYS A 60 -8.73 4.45 12.11
N ARG A 61 -7.98 4.35 13.19
CA ARG A 61 -8.58 4.33 14.52
C ARG A 61 -8.58 5.69 15.16
N GLU A 62 -7.73 6.57 14.68
CA GLU A 62 -7.60 7.92 15.21
C GLU A 62 -7.56 8.90 14.07
N PRO A 63 -7.94 10.18 14.30
CA PRO A 63 -7.77 11.18 13.26
C PRO A 63 -6.31 11.30 12.89
N MET A 64 -6.03 11.42 11.60
CA MET A 64 -4.65 11.53 11.14
C MET A 64 -4.60 12.15 9.74
N VAL A 65 -3.39 12.50 9.31
CA VAL A 65 -3.13 12.86 7.93
C VAL A 65 -2.53 11.64 7.24
N VAL A 66 -3.15 11.21 6.16
CA VAL A 66 -2.75 9.96 5.49
C VAL A 66 -1.42 10.14 4.79
N ALA A 67 -0.51 9.20 5.00
CA ALA A 67 0.74 9.11 4.27
C ALA A 67 1.13 7.64 4.13
N GLY A 68 1.76 7.29 3.02
CA GLY A 68 2.25 5.94 2.83
C GLY A 68 1.42 5.07 1.91
N LYS A 69 0.53 5.67 1.12
CA LYS A 69 -0.29 4.92 0.18
C LYS A 69 0.56 4.04 -0.74
N ALA A 70 1.67 4.58 -1.25
CA ALA A 70 2.53 3.84 -2.16
C ALA A 70 3.15 2.60 -1.49
N TRP A 71 3.44 2.67 -0.20
CA TRP A 71 3.98 1.53 0.54
C TRP A 71 2.92 0.45 0.72
N VAL A 72 1.69 0.84 1.01
CA VAL A 72 0.59 -0.11 1.14
C VAL A 72 0.33 -0.80 -0.20
N ASP A 73 0.29 -0.03 -1.27
CA ASP A 73 0.10 -0.59 -2.62
C ASP A 73 1.19 -1.62 -2.93
N GLU A 74 2.43 -1.31 -2.58
CA GLU A 74 3.55 -2.19 -2.86
C GLU A 74 3.50 -3.47 -2.03
N VAL A 75 3.08 -3.39 -0.77
CA VAL A 75 2.93 -4.57 0.07
C VAL A 75 2.04 -5.60 -0.62
N PHE A 76 0.87 -5.17 -1.04
CA PHE A 76 -0.08 -6.10 -1.62
C PHE A 76 0.31 -6.51 -3.04
N ARG A 77 0.96 -5.62 -3.79
CA ARG A 77 1.46 -5.98 -5.11
C ARG A 77 2.48 -7.11 -5.03
N GLN A 78 3.34 -7.09 -4.03
CA GLN A 78 4.35 -8.14 -3.88
C GLN A 78 3.73 -9.47 -3.46
N LEU A 79 2.64 -9.41 -2.70
CA LEU A 79 1.99 -10.63 -2.23
C LEU A 79 1.00 -11.20 -3.24
N ASP A 80 0.29 -10.35 -3.95
CA ASP A 80 -0.72 -10.75 -4.93
C ASP A 80 -0.84 -9.66 -6.00
N PRO A 81 -0.17 -9.82 -7.13
CA PRO A 81 -0.22 -8.80 -8.18
C PRO A 81 -1.61 -8.52 -8.72
N ASN A 82 -2.56 -9.42 -8.52
CA ASN A 82 -3.92 -9.25 -9.00
C ASN A 82 -4.85 -8.61 -7.97
N MET A 83 -4.33 -8.27 -6.80
CA MET A 83 -5.16 -7.66 -5.78
C MET A 83 -5.62 -6.28 -6.19
N GLN A 84 -6.89 -5.99 -5.94
CA GLN A 84 -7.46 -4.68 -6.22
C GLN A 84 -7.46 -3.86 -4.94
N LEU A 85 -6.94 -2.65 -5.05
CA LEU A 85 -6.95 -1.69 -3.96
C LEU A 85 -7.77 -0.50 -4.38
N ASP A 86 -8.86 -0.27 -3.67
CA ASP A 86 -9.75 0.85 -3.96
C ASP A 86 -9.61 1.86 -2.83
N TRP A 87 -8.80 2.90 -3.08
CA TRP A 87 -8.53 3.92 -2.09
C TRP A 87 -9.66 4.92 -2.01
N ALA A 88 -10.14 5.18 -0.80
CA ALA A 88 -11.13 6.21 -0.55
C ALA A 88 -10.50 7.56 -0.25
N VAL A 89 -9.20 7.59 0.00
CA VAL A 89 -8.46 8.80 0.39
C VAL A 89 -7.15 8.87 -0.35
N LYS A 90 -6.48 10.02 -0.26
CA LYS A 90 -5.17 10.24 -0.87
C LYS A 90 -4.17 10.63 0.20
N ASP A 91 -2.89 10.49 -0.12
CA ASP A 91 -1.85 11.02 0.75
C ASP A 91 -2.08 12.51 0.94
N GLY A 92 -1.97 12.96 2.17
CA GLY A 92 -2.21 14.35 2.53
C GLY A 92 -3.61 14.63 3.01
N ASP A 93 -4.55 13.71 2.83
CA ASP A 93 -5.92 13.91 3.32
C ASP A 93 -5.96 13.79 4.83
N ALA A 94 -6.72 14.67 5.45
CA ALA A 94 -7.03 14.57 6.86
C ALA A 94 -8.26 13.68 7.02
N VAL A 95 -8.16 12.67 7.85
CA VAL A 95 -9.24 11.70 8.01
C VAL A 95 -9.67 11.64 9.47
N ALA A 96 -10.93 11.27 9.66
CA ALA A 96 -11.50 11.13 10.99
C ALA A 96 -11.34 9.69 11.48
N ALA A 97 -11.49 9.50 12.77
CA ALA A 97 -11.45 8.16 13.35
C ALA A 97 -12.53 7.27 12.72
N ASN A 98 -12.18 6.02 12.52
CA ASN A 98 -13.06 4.99 11.95
C ASN A 98 -13.43 5.21 10.49
N GLN A 99 -12.72 6.09 9.81
CA GLN A 99 -12.94 6.30 8.38
C GLN A 99 -12.25 5.20 7.58
N ILE A 100 -12.93 4.73 6.54
CA ILE A 100 -12.34 3.72 5.64
C ILE A 100 -11.31 4.40 4.76
N LEU A 101 -10.12 3.82 4.73
CA LEU A 101 -9.01 4.34 3.93
C LEU A 101 -8.92 3.63 2.58
N VAL A 102 -9.01 2.32 2.59
CA VAL A 102 -8.87 1.52 1.37
C VAL A 102 -9.66 0.22 1.51
N THR A 103 -10.24 -0.23 0.41
CA THR A 103 -10.90 -1.53 0.32
C THR A 103 -10.02 -2.43 -0.53
N LEU A 104 -9.78 -3.63 -0.05
CA LEU A 104 -8.90 -4.60 -0.68
C LEU A 104 -9.71 -5.81 -1.12
N ILE A 105 -9.51 -6.23 -2.36
CA ILE A 105 -10.17 -7.41 -2.89
C ILE A 105 -9.11 -8.29 -3.51
N GLY A 106 -8.98 -9.51 -2.99
CA GLY A 106 -7.99 -10.42 -3.54
C GLY A 106 -7.78 -11.65 -2.69
N ASN A 107 -6.64 -12.26 -2.85
CA ASN A 107 -6.30 -13.50 -2.18
C ASN A 107 -6.30 -13.33 -0.66
N THR A 108 -7.02 -14.21 0.02
CA THR A 108 -7.20 -14.12 1.47
C THR A 108 -5.89 -14.25 2.24
N ARG A 109 -5.03 -15.15 1.81
CA ARG A 109 -3.72 -15.32 2.47
C ARG A 109 -2.88 -14.07 2.33
N ALA A 110 -2.91 -13.45 1.16
CA ALA A 110 -2.21 -12.20 0.92
C ALA A 110 -2.78 -11.07 1.76
N LEU A 111 -4.10 -11.03 1.93
CA LEU A 111 -4.73 -10.03 2.79
C LEU A 111 -4.26 -10.16 4.23
N LEU A 112 -4.25 -11.37 4.75
CA LEU A 112 -3.83 -11.61 6.12
C LEU A 112 -2.34 -11.33 6.33
N THR A 113 -1.51 -11.80 5.41
CA THR A 113 -0.07 -11.61 5.52
C THR A 113 0.30 -10.15 5.39
N GLY A 114 -0.33 -9.45 4.46
CA GLY A 114 0.02 -8.06 4.17
C GLY A 114 -0.56 -7.03 5.11
N GLU A 115 -1.64 -7.36 5.80
CA GLU A 115 -2.34 -6.38 6.63
C GLU A 115 -1.44 -5.77 7.69
N ARG A 116 -0.72 -6.58 8.42
CA ARG A 116 0.16 -6.09 9.47
C ARG A 116 1.26 -5.19 8.92
N THR A 117 1.90 -5.64 7.87
CA THR A 117 2.99 -4.89 7.25
C THR A 117 2.47 -3.57 6.69
N ALA A 118 1.33 -3.60 6.00
CA ALA A 118 0.73 -2.40 5.45
C ALA A 118 0.33 -1.42 6.54
N LEU A 119 -0.28 -1.90 7.62
CA LEU A 119 -0.67 -1.03 8.73
C LEU A 119 0.54 -0.39 9.40
N ASN A 120 1.63 -1.13 9.54
CA ASN A 120 2.84 -0.58 10.14
C ASN A 120 3.38 0.57 9.32
N PHE A 121 3.46 0.43 8.00
CA PHE A 121 3.92 1.53 7.15
C PHE A 121 2.97 2.71 7.24
N LEU A 122 1.67 2.44 7.14
CA LEU A 122 0.68 3.50 7.14
C LEU A 122 0.71 4.29 8.44
N GLN A 123 0.78 3.61 9.57
CA GLN A 123 0.84 4.27 10.87
C GLN A 123 2.12 5.06 11.06
N THR A 124 3.24 4.48 10.69
CA THR A 124 4.53 5.15 10.86
C THR A 124 4.63 6.42 10.02
N LEU A 125 4.25 6.31 8.75
CA LEU A 125 4.36 7.44 7.83
C LEU A 125 3.30 8.50 8.11
N SER A 126 2.09 8.09 8.45
CA SER A 126 1.02 9.02 8.77
C SER A 126 1.31 9.74 10.09
N SER A 127 1.92 9.06 11.04
CA SER A 127 2.30 9.66 12.31
C SER A 127 3.29 10.80 12.08
N THR A 128 4.23 10.63 11.17
CA THR A 128 5.19 11.67 10.83
C THR A 128 4.50 12.85 10.12
N ALA A 129 3.52 12.56 9.28
CA ALA A 129 2.80 13.59 8.54
C ALA A 129 1.83 14.38 9.43
N THR A 130 1.31 13.75 10.46
CA THR A 130 0.36 14.37 11.36
C THR A 130 1.05 15.29 12.34
#